data_d4b8dea9a8efdad65d3405815417daf3
#
_entry.id   d4b8dea9a8efdad65d3405815417daf3
#
_cell.length_a   1.000
_cell.length_b   1.000
_cell.length_c   1.000
_cell.angle_alpha   90.00
_cell.angle_beta   90.00
_cell.angle_gamma   90.00
#
_symmetry.space_group_name_H-M   'P 1'
#
loop_
_entity.id
_entity.type
_entity.pdbx_description
1 polymer ?
#
loop_
_entity_poly.entity_id
_entity_poly.type
_entity_poly.pdbx_seq_one_letter_code
_entity_poly.pdbx_strand_id
1 'polypeptide(L)'
;LPETTTQEELLSLIERLNLDTAVDGILVQLPLPAHIKEKDIIHAIDPNKDVDGFHPCNVGKLMLNEETFVSCTPKGIIRILETIGYDDLSGKRAVVVGRSNIVGKPIAQLLLNKNATVTICHSRTQDIENVCKEADILIAAIGKAKYINRNWVKEGAVVIDVGINRDENNKMCGDVDFEDVKEV
;
A
#
# COMPACT_ATOMS: atom_id res chain seq x y z
N LEU A 1 -14.62 16.38 10.27
CA LEU A 1 -16.06 16.13 10.48
C LEU A 1 -16.25 15.32 11.76
N PRO A 2 -17.40 15.46 12.47
CA PRO A 2 -17.76 14.62 13.60
C PRO A 2 -17.92 13.14 13.18
N GLU A 3 -17.68 12.21 14.12
CA GLU A 3 -17.89 10.78 13.87
C GLU A 3 -19.36 10.43 13.54
N THR A 4 -20.29 11.29 13.98
CA THR A 4 -21.73 11.17 13.72
C THR A 4 -22.17 11.64 12.33
N THR A 5 -21.26 12.15 11.50
CA THR A 5 -21.55 12.60 10.12
C THR A 5 -22.16 11.45 9.32
N THR A 6 -23.31 11.69 8.67
CA THR A 6 -23.95 10.67 7.84
C THR A 6 -23.25 10.50 6.50
N GLN A 7 -23.53 9.39 5.80
CA GLN A 7 -23.00 9.16 4.47
C GLN A 7 -23.48 10.23 3.49
N GLU A 8 -24.74 10.64 3.58
CA GLU A 8 -25.35 11.65 2.72
C GLU A 8 -24.70 13.03 2.91
N GLU A 9 -24.43 13.42 4.15
CA GLU A 9 -23.72 14.68 4.48
C GLU A 9 -22.31 14.68 3.91
N LEU A 10 -21.58 13.55 4.03
CA LEU A 10 -20.23 13.41 3.50
C LEU A 10 -20.22 13.46 1.97
N LEU A 11 -21.15 12.75 1.30
CA LEU A 11 -21.31 12.78 -0.16
C LEU A 11 -21.63 14.19 -0.66
N SER A 12 -22.54 14.91 0.00
CA SER A 12 -22.90 16.28 -0.36
C SER A 12 -21.71 17.24 -0.19
N LEU A 13 -20.86 17.02 0.82
CA LEU A 13 -19.63 17.80 0.99
C LEU A 13 -18.64 17.52 -0.15
N ILE A 14 -18.41 16.25 -0.50
CA ILE A 14 -17.51 15.85 -1.59
C ILE A 14 -18.00 16.46 -2.91
N GLU A 15 -19.28 16.40 -3.21
CA GLU A 15 -19.84 17.02 -4.42
C GLU A 15 -19.53 18.52 -4.50
N ARG A 16 -19.73 19.26 -3.42
CA ARG A 16 -19.36 20.70 -3.37
C ARG A 16 -17.86 20.91 -3.61
N LEU A 17 -17.01 20.09 -2.98
CA LEU A 17 -15.55 20.21 -3.15
C LEU A 17 -15.09 19.83 -4.56
N ASN A 18 -15.76 18.86 -5.20
CA ASN A 18 -15.51 18.52 -6.60
C ASN A 18 -15.78 19.72 -7.53
N LEU A 19 -16.86 20.47 -7.27
CA LEU A 19 -17.27 21.63 -8.09
C LEU A 19 -16.50 22.92 -7.78
N ASP A 20 -15.87 23.00 -6.61
CA ASP A 20 -15.12 24.18 -6.18
C ASP A 20 -13.76 24.25 -6.90
N THR A 21 -13.57 25.23 -7.76
CA THR A 21 -12.34 25.48 -8.52
C THR A 21 -11.16 25.95 -7.65
N ALA A 22 -11.40 26.35 -6.41
CA ALA A 22 -10.36 26.70 -5.46
C ALA A 22 -9.81 25.50 -4.66
N VAL A 23 -10.42 24.30 -4.86
CA VAL A 23 -10.00 23.06 -4.23
C VAL A 23 -9.25 22.21 -5.25
N ASP A 24 -7.94 22.05 -5.05
CA ASP A 24 -7.06 21.26 -5.94
C ASP A 24 -7.04 19.77 -5.60
N GLY A 25 -7.35 19.41 -4.36
CA GLY A 25 -7.32 18.00 -3.93
C GLY A 25 -8.23 17.71 -2.75
N ILE A 26 -8.72 16.47 -2.70
CA ILE A 26 -9.61 15.95 -1.66
C ILE A 26 -8.96 14.72 -1.06
N LEU A 27 -8.78 14.74 0.27
CA LEU A 27 -8.34 13.58 1.05
C LEU A 27 -9.44 13.19 2.03
N VAL A 28 -9.85 11.94 1.97
CA VAL A 28 -10.76 11.35 2.95
C VAL A 28 -10.01 10.32 3.77
N GLN A 29 -9.72 10.66 5.02
CA GLN A 29 -8.95 9.80 5.91
C GLN A 29 -9.65 8.46 6.17
N LEU A 30 -8.96 7.38 5.86
CA LEU A 30 -9.40 6.01 6.16
C LEU A 30 -8.78 5.50 7.48
N PRO A 31 -9.44 4.59 8.20
CA PRO A 31 -10.76 4.01 7.90
C PRO A 31 -11.91 4.97 8.25
N LEU A 32 -13.03 4.82 7.55
CA LEU A 32 -14.28 5.52 7.85
C LEU A 32 -15.07 4.81 8.96
N PRO A 33 -15.97 5.53 9.69
CA PRO A 33 -16.93 4.91 10.60
C PRO A 33 -17.76 3.82 9.91
N ALA A 34 -18.11 2.76 10.64
CA ALA A 34 -18.75 1.56 10.07
C ALA A 34 -20.12 1.80 9.36
N HIS A 35 -20.78 2.92 9.66
CA HIS A 35 -22.05 3.30 9.03
C HIS A 35 -21.87 3.99 7.67
N ILE A 36 -20.62 4.31 7.27
CA ILE A 36 -20.29 4.93 5.98
C ILE A 36 -19.64 3.88 5.07
N LYS A 37 -20.15 3.74 3.86
CA LYS A 37 -19.61 2.83 2.86
C LYS A 37 -18.40 3.46 2.16
N GLU A 38 -17.20 3.06 2.56
CA GLU A 38 -15.92 3.57 2.03
C GLU A 38 -15.89 3.61 0.50
N LYS A 39 -16.37 2.53 -0.15
CA LYS A 39 -16.39 2.43 -1.60
C LYS A 39 -17.20 3.57 -2.26
N ASP A 40 -18.35 3.90 -1.71
CA ASP A 40 -19.22 4.94 -2.29
C ASP A 40 -18.56 6.31 -2.16
N ILE A 41 -17.86 6.54 -1.05
CA ILE A 41 -17.12 7.78 -0.81
C ILE A 41 -15.94 7.93 -1.77
N ILE A 42 -15.11 6.88 -1.93
CA ILE A 42 -13.98 6.89 -2.86
C ILE A 42 -14.46 7.17 -4.29
N HIS A 43 -15.56 6.55 -4.72
CA HIS A 43 -16.11 6.72 -6.06
C HIS A 43 -16.77 8.10 -6.29
N ALA A 44 -17.12 8.82 -5.24
CA ALA A 44 -17.70 10.16 -5.34
C ALA A 44 -16.65 11.27 -5.53
N ILE A 45 -15.38 11.03 -5.20
CA ILE A 45 -14.30 12.01 -5.38
C ILE A 45 -14.00 12.14 -6.88
N ASP A 46 -13.85 13.38 -7.38
CA ASP A 46 -13.34 13.59 -8.74
C ASP A 46 -11.93 12.98 -8.88
N PRO A 47 -11.70 12.08 -9.85
CA PRO A 47 -10.40 11.47 -10.07
C PRO A 47 -9.24 12.47 -10.19
N ASN A 48 -9.50 13.69 -10.66
CA ASN A 48 -8.50 14.74 -10.78
C ASN A 48 -8.20 15.43 -9.45
N LYS A 49 -9.00 15.20 -8.41
CA LYS A 49 -8.83 15.72 -7.05
C LYS A 49 -8.54 14.61 -6.02
N ASP A 50 -8.54 13.34 -6.44
CA ASP A 50 -8.24 12.18 -5.60
C ASP A 50 -6.74 12.08 -5.33
N VAL A 51 -6.26 12.81 -4.33
CA VAL A 51 -4.82 12.88 -4.00
C VAL A 51 -4.24 11.59 -3.42
N ASP A 52 -5.09 10.69 -2.93
CA ASP A 52 -4.69 9.36 -2.44
C ASP A 52 -4.57 8.31 -3.58
N GLY A 53 -5.15 8.59 -4.76
CA GLY A 53 -5.12 7.69 -5.91
C GLY A 53 -5.95 6.41 -5.70
N PHE A 54 -7.01 6.45 -4.91
CA PHE A 54 -7.87 5.29 -4.62
C PHE A 54 -9.05 5.16 -5.57
N HIS A 55 -9.40 6.23 -6.29
CA HIS A 55 -10.47 6.19 -7.27
C HIS A 55 -10.16 5.16 -8.37
N PRO A 56 -11.16 4.35 -8.81
CA PRO A 56 -10.93 3.31 -9.83
C PRO A 56 -10.28 3.80 -11.13
N CYS A 57 -10.54 5.05 -11.55
CA CYS A 57 -9.88 5.65 -12.71
C CYS A 57 -8.36 5.78 -12.47
N ASN A 58 -7.94 6.25 -11.29
CA ASN A 58 -6.53 6.42 -10.96
C ASN A 58 -5.83 5.06 -10.80
N VAL A 59 -6.51 4.10 -10.17
CA VAL A 59 -6.02 2.71 -10.09
C VAL A 59 -5.88 2.10 -11.48
N GLY A 60 -6.84 2.33 -12.38
CA GLY A 60 -6.76 1.87 -13.77
C GLY A 60 -5.58 2.49 -14.53
N LYS A 61 -5.38 3.80 -14.41
CA LYS A 61 -4.23 4.50 -15.00
C LYS A 61 -2.90 3.98 -14.47
N LEU A 62 -2.78 3.75 -13.16
CA LEU A 62 -1.60 3.13 -12.56
C LEU A 62 -1.31 1.76 -13.18
N MET A 63 -2.35 0.93 -13.37
CA MET A 63 -2.23 -0.39 -14.01
C MET A 63 -1.73 -0.30 -15.45
N LEU A 64 -2.13 0.75 -16.17
CA LEU A 64 -1.70 1.02 -17.56
C LEU A 64 -0.37 1.77 -17.66
N ASN A 65 0.26 2.07 -16.51
CA ASN A 65 1.47 2.90 -16.42
C ASN A 65 1.27 4.30 -17.01
N GLU A 66 0.07 4.85 -16.86
CA GLU A 66 -0.27 6.23 -17.25
C GLU A 66 -0.06 7.18 -16.06
N GLU A 67 0.17 8.46 -16.36
CA GLU A 67 0.33 9.49 -15.32
C GLU A 67 -0.96 9.65 -14.50
N THR A 68 -0.83 9.54 -13.18
CA THR A 68 -1.95 9.61 -12.26
C THR A 68 -1.50 9.90 -10.82
N PHE A 69 -2.46 10.22 -9.96
CA PHE A 69 -2.23 10.19 -8.51
C PHE A 69 -1.99 8.76 -8.04
N VAL A 70 -1.00 8.60 -7.18
CA VAL A 70 -0.60 7.30 -6.60
C VAL A 70 -0.52 7.46 -5.09
N SER A 71 -1.05 6.49 -4.37
CA SER A 71 -1.02 6.44 -2.91
C SER A 71 0.39 6.69 -2.36
N CYS A 72 0.48 7.52 -1.32
CA CYS A 72 1.76 7.99 -0.77
C CYS A 72 2.64 6.86 -0.24
N THR A 73 2.07 5.86 0.45
CA THR A 73 2.84 4.73 1.01
C THR A 73 3.51 3.90 -0.09
N PRO A 74 2.85 3.40 -1.13
CA PRO A 74 3.49 2.73 -2.25
C PRO A 74 4.54 3.60 -2.95
N LYS A 75 4.24 4.87 -3.17
CA LYS A 75 5.19 5.81 -3.79
C LYS A 75 6.42 6.04 -2.93
N GLY A 76 6.24 6.13 -1.61
CA GLY A 76 7.33 6.23 -0.63
C GLY A 76 8.23 5.01 -0.63
N ILE A 77 7.68 3.80 -0.76
CA ILE A 77 8.45 2.55 -0.88
C ILE A 77 9.35 2.60 -2.11
N ILE A 78 8.80 2.99 -3.26
CA ILE A 78 9.61 3.15 -4.48
C ILE A 78 10.73 4.17 -4.26
N ARG A 79 10.43 5.30 -3.59
CA ARG A 79 11.44 6.32 -3.29
C ARG A 79 12.56 5.78 -2.39
N ILE A 80 12.23 4.95 -1.39
CA ILE A 80 13.24 4.27 -0.55
C ILE A 80 14.12 3.36 -1.41
N LEU A 81 13.53 2.54 -2.29
CA LEU A 81 14.29 1.67 -3.18
C LEU A 81 15.25 2.48 -4.08
N GLU A 82 14.80 3.59 -4.65
CA GLU A 82 15.65 4.48 -5.45
C GLU A 82 16.84 5.03 -4.65
N THR A 83 16.64 5.42 -3.38
CA THR A 83 17.72 5.96 -2.54
C THR A 83 18.84 4.97 -2.24
N ILE A 84 18.57 3.67 -2.38
CA ILE A 84 19.56 2.60 -2.19
C ILE A 84 20.03 2.00 -3.51
N GLY A 85 19.78 2.68 -4.64
CA GLY A 85 20.28 2.31 -5.96
C GLY A 85 19.42 1.31 -6.73
N TYR A 86 18.16 1.14 -6.35
CA TYR A 86 17.17 0.27 -7.02
C TYR A 86 16.25 1.10 -7.93
N ASP A 87 16.83 1.87 -8.87
CA ASP A 87 16.09 2.69 -9.85
C ASP A 87 15.43 1.83 -10.92
N ASP A 88 16.10 0.79 -11.39
CA ASP A 88 15.61 -0.25 -12.30
C ASP A 88 15.67 -1.61 -11.59
N LEU A 89 14.56 -2.32 -11.62
CA LEU A 89 14.39 -3.63 -10.98
C LEU A 89 14.44 -4.79 -11.98
N SER A 90 15.03 -4.58 -13.16
CA SER A 90 15.19 -5.61 -14.17
C SER A 90 15.93 -6.84 -13.61
N GLY A 91 15.34 -8.03 -13.81
CA GLY A 91 15.86 -9.29 -13.28
C GLY A 91 15.63 -9.54 -11.79
N LYS A 92 15.07 -8.58 -11.03
CA LYS A 92 14.74 -8.74 -9.62
C LYS A 92 13.39 -9.43 -9.42
N ARG A 93 13.33 -10.30 -8.41
CA ARG A 93 12.08 -10.88 -7.92
C ARG A 93 11.58 -10.07 -6.72
N ALA A 94 10.40 -9.50 -6.83
CA ALA A 94 9.73 -8.78 -5.75
C ALA A 94 8.54 -9.59 -5.24
N VAL A 95 8.48 -9.82 -3.94
CA VAL A 95 7.34 -10.46 -3.30
C VAL A 95 6.65 -9.45 -2.40
N VAL A 96 5.35 -9.27 -2.60
CA VAL A 96 4.50 -8.40 -1.79
C VAL A 96 3.59 -9.27 -0.93
N VAL A 97 3.79 -9.25 0.38
CA VAL A 97 2.95 -9.94 1.35
C VAL A 97 1.85 -9.00 1.81
N GLY A 98 0.67 -9.16 1.21
CA GLY A 98 -0.49 -8.29 1.38
C GLY A 98 -1.09 -7.90 0.03
N ARG A 99 -2.44 -7.73 -0.01
CA ARG A 99 -3.16 -7.39 -1.24
C ARG A 99 -4.25 -6.34 -1.03
N SER A 100 -4.03 -5.42 -0.10
CA SER A 100 -4.95 -4.31 0.11
C SER A 100 -5.01 -3.40 -1.13
N ASN A 101 -6.14 -2.73 -1.32
CA ASN A 101 -6.28 -1.77 -2.42
C ASN A 101 -5.45 -0.50 -2.20
N ILE A 102 -5.11 -0.21 -0.93
CA ILE A 102 -4.41 1.03 -0.57
C ILE A 102 -2.88 0.90 -0.56
N VAL A 103 -2.33 -0.32 -0.39
CA VAL A 103 -0.88 -0.57 -0.34
C VAL A 103 -0.47 -1.75 -1.22
N GLY A 104 -0.94 -2.97 -0.93
CA GLY A 104 -0.40 -4.19 -1.53
C GLY A 104 -0.51 -4.25 -3.06
N LYS A 105 -1.67 -3.94 -3.63
CA LYS A 105 -1.86 -3.91 -5.08
C LYS A 105 -1.12 -2.74 -5.74
N PRO A 106 -1.22 -1.49 -5.23
CA PRO A 106 -0.48 -0.38 -5.80
C PRO A 106 1.03 -0.57 -5.81
N ILE A 107 1.63 -1.05 -4.71
CA ILE A 107 3.08 -1.29 -4.70
C ILE A 107 3.51 -2.41 -5.66
N ALA A 108 2.72 -3.47 -5.76
CA ALA A 108 3.00 -4.54 -6.72
C ALA A 108 3.01 -4.01 -8.16
N GLN A 109 2.07 -3.12 -8.50
CA GLN A 109 2.04 -2.49 -9.81
C GLN A 109 3.22 -1.54 -10.05
N LEU A 110 3.60 -0.73 -9.05
CA LEU A 110 4.77 0.15 -9.17
C LEU A 110 6.08 -0.63 -9.35
N LEU A 111 6.24 -1.76 -8.64
CA LEU A 111 7.40 -2.64 -8.81
C LEU A 111 7.44 -3.27 -10.22
N LEU A 112 6.27 -3.69 -10.73
CA LEU A 112 6.14 -4.19 -12.10
C LEU A 112 6.51 -3.11 -13.12
N ASN A 113 6.03 -1.87 -12.94
CA ASN A 113 6.34 -0.74 -13.82
C ASN A 113 7.84 -0.37 -13.80
N LYS A 114 8.58 -0.80 -12.76
CA LYS A 114 10.04 -0.71 -12.66
C LYS A 114 10.78 -1.98 -13.11
N ASN A 115 10.13 -2.84 -13.89
CA ASN A 115 10.68 -4.06 -14.48
C ASN A 115 10.92 -5.23 -13.51
N ALA A 116 10.38 -5.22 -12.30
CA ALA A 116 10.47 -6.37 -11.40
C ALA A 116 9.55 -7.52 -11.87
N THR A 117 9.95 -8.76 -11.60
CA THR A 117 9.03 -9.90 -11.58
C THR A 117 8.32 -9.92 -10.24
N VAL A 118 6.99 -9.72 -10.22
CA VAL A 118 6.24 -9.50 -8.99
C VAL A 118 5.34 -10.67 -8.64
N THR A 119 5.41 -11.11 -7.40
CA THR A 119 4.48 -12.08 -6.80
C THR A 119 3.72 -11.45 -5.65
N ILE A 120 2.39 -11.55 -5.62
CA ILE A 120 1.55 -11.09 -4.52
C ILE A 120 1.13 -12.30 -3.68
N CYS A 121 1.51 -12.29 -2.39
CA CYS A 121 1.14 -13.28 -1.41
C CYS A 121 0.03 -12.78 -0.47
N HIS A 122 -0.78 -13.71 0.02
CA HIS A 122 -1.89 -13.40 0.92
C HIS A 122 -2.26 -14.61 1.79
N SER A 123 -3.23 -14.46 2.67
CA SER A 123 -3.65 -15.49 3.63
C SER A 123 -4.09 -16.85 3.05
N ARG A 124 -4.23 -16.95 1.73
CA ARG A 124 -4.57 -18.21 1.03
C ARG A 124 -3.41 -18.70 0.14
N THR A 125 -2.25 -18.06 0.19
CA THR A 125 -1.06 -18.51 -0.52
C THR A 125 -0.53 -19.76 0.18
N GLN A 126 -0.33 -20.84 -0.57
CA GLN A 126 0.31 -22.03 -0.06
C GLN A 126 1.82 -21.85 -0.03
N ASP A 127 2.48 -22.43 0.96
CA ASP A 127 3.93 -22.42 1.10
C ASP A 127 4.55 -21.00 1.01
N ILE A 128 3.88 -20.06 1.66
CA ILE A 128 4.20 -18.64 1.55
C ILE A 128 5.63 -18.31 1.97
N GLU A 129 6.21 -19.01 2.95
CA GLU A 129 7.58 -18.82 3.41
C GLU A 129 8.58 -19.09 2.28
N ASN A 130 8.43 -20.19 1.57
CA ASN A 130 9.33 -20.52 0.45
C ASN A 130 9.15 -19.56 -0.73
N VAL A 131 7.93 -19.10 -1.00
CA VAL A 131 7.70 -18.04 -2.01
C VAL A 131 8.44 -16.76 -1.62
N CYS A 132 8.40 -16.36 -0.35
CA CYS A 132 9.08 -15.17 0.13
C CYS A 132 10.62 -15.30 0.10
N LYS A 133 11.16 -16.50 0.36
CA LYS A 133 12.61 -16.79 0.27
C LYS A 133 13.21 -16.60 -1.14
N GLU A 134 12.39 -16.57 -2.17
CA GLU A 134 12.88 -16.30 -3.52
C GLU A 134 13.04 -14.81 -3.82
N ALA A 135 12.57 -13.94 -2.92
CA ALA A 135 12.52 -12.51 -3.14
C ALA A 135 13.90 -11.84 -3.00
N ASP A 136 14.28 -11.04 -3.99
CA ASP A 136 15.34 -10.05 -3.87
C ASP A 136 14.84 -8.80 -3.14
N ILE A 137 13.53 -8.54 -3.23
CA ILE A 137 12.82 -7.45 -2.56
C ILE A 137 11.54 -8.03 -1.92
N LEU A 138 11.42 -7.92 -0.60
CA LEU A 138 10.25 -8.37 0.16
C LEU A 138 9.53 -7.16 0.76
N ILE A 139 8.26 -6.98 0.42
CA ILE A 139 7.40 -5.94 0.97
C ILE A 139 6.40 -6.59 1.94
N ALA A 140 6.48 -6.25 3.22
CA ALA A 140 5.55 -6.72 4.26
C ALA A 140 4.45 -5.69 4.50
N ALA A 141 3.19 -6.04 4.18
CA ALA A 141 2.03 -5.15 4.28
C ALA A 141 0.75 -5.91 4.66
N ILE A 142 0.80 -6.64 5.79
CA ILE A 142 -0.29 -7.53 6.25
C ILE A 142 -0.96 -7.07 7.54
N GLY A 143 -0.35 -6.15 8.30
CA GLY A 143 -0.88 -5.66 9.57
C GLY A 143 -0.87 -6.73 10.67
N LYS A 144 0.20 -7.52 10.76
CA LYS A 144 0.39 -8.54 11.79
C LYS A 144 1.76 -8.39 12.43
N ALA A 145 1.78 -8.05 13.71
CA ALA A 145 2.99 -7.81 14.49
C ALA A 145 3.98 -8.99 14.40
N LYS A 146 5.21 -8.70 13.95
CA LYS A 146 6.37 -9.63 13.91
C LYS A 146 6.06 -10.99 13.27
N TYR A 147 5.18 -11.02 12.29
CA TYR A 147 4.74 -12.26 11.64
C TYR A 147 5.81 -12.84 10.71
N ILE A 148 6.57 -11.98 10.03
CA ILE A 148 7.64 -12.37 9.11
C ILE A 148 8.95 -12.46 9.89
N ASN A 149 9.54 -13.65 9.89
CA ASN A 149 10.82 -13.96 10.56
C ASN A 149 11.90 -14.33 9.53
N ARG A 150 13.13 -14.66 9.99
CA ARG A 150 14.26 -15.02 9.13
C ARG A 150 13.99 -16.17 8.15
N ASN A 151 13.05 -17.06 8.48
CA ASN A 151 12.72 -18.17 7.58
C ASN A 151 11.98 -17.74 6.32
N TRP A 152 11.52 -16.52 6.24
CA TRP A 152 10.83 -15.94 5.09
C TRP A 152 11.77 -15.14 4.17
N VAL A 153 12.98 -14.88 4.60
CA VAL A 153 13.86 -13.91 3.95
C VAL A 153 15.04 -14.63 3.28
N LYS A 154 15.35 -14.23 2.07
CA LYS A 154 16.54 -14.64 1.34
C LYS A 154 17.73 -13.82 1.86
N GLU A 155 18.87 -14.45 2.01
CA GLU A 155 20.11 -13.77 2.38
C GLU A 155 20.43 -12.59 1.42
N GLY A 156 20.67 -11.43 2.00
CA GLY A 156 20.94 -10.19 1.27
C GLY A 156 19.72 -9.56 0.58
N ALA A 157 18.49 -10.00 0.86
CA ALA A 157 17.29 -9.38 0.32
C ALA A 157 17.04 -7.99 0.94
N VAL A 158 16.45 -7.10 0.15
CA VAL A 158 15.90 -5.84 0.67
C VAL A 158 14.52 -6.12 1.24
N VAL A 159 14.34 -5.86 2.53
CA VAL A 159 13.05 -6.02 3.21
C VAL A 159 12.48 -4.66 3.57
N ILE A 160 11.26 -4.35 3.10
CA ILE A 160 10.53 -3.12 3.46
C ILE A 160 9.29 -3.49 4.26
N ASP A 161 9.29 -3.08 5.51
CA ASP A 161 8.19 -3.30 6.44
C ASP A 161 7.26 -2.08 6.45
N VAL A 162 6.02 -2.29 6.06
CA VAL A 162 4.96 -1.26 6.00
C VAL A 162 4.00 -1.40 7.18
N GLY A 163 4.15 -2.44 7.97
CA GLY A 163 3.28 -2.74 9.10
C GLY A 163 3.36 -1.68 10.20
N ILE A 164 2.21 -1.28 10.72
CA ILE A 164 2.09 -0.44 11.92
C ILE A 164 1.22 -1.22 12.90
N ASN A 165 1.87 -1.86 13.85
CA ASN A 165 1.24 -2.72 14.84
C ASN A 165 1.68 -2.31 16.26
N ARG A 166 1.05 -2.93 17.26
CA ARG A 166 1.52 -2.90 18.65
C ARG A 166 1.77 -4.32 19.11
N ASP A 167 2.91 -4.53 19.76
CA ASP A 167 3.25 -5.81 20.37
C ASP A 167 2.48 -6.01 21.70
N GLU A 168 2.70 -7.15 22.34
CA GLU A 168 2.11 -7.52 23.64
C GLU A 168 2.39 -6.53 24.78
N ASN A 169 3.47 -5.73 24.65
CA ASN A 169 3.84 -4.68 25.58
C ASN A 169 3.32 -3.30 25.15
N ASN A 170 2.39 -3.25 24.19
CA ASN A 170 1.85 -2.02 23.59
C ASN A 170 2.92 -1.13 22.90
N LYS A 171 4.11 -1.68 22.57
CA LYS A 171 5.17 -0.99 21.85
C LYS A 171 4.90 -1.09 20.34
N MET A 172 5.17 -0.01 19.62
CA MET A 172 5.03 0.03 18.16
C MET A 172 6.02 -0.95 17.52
N CYS A 173 5.53 -1.76 16.59
CA CYS A 173 6.33 -2.69 15.80
C CYS A 173 5.75 -2.85 14.39
N GLY A 174 6.54 -3.40 13.47
CA GLY A 174 6.13 -3.73 12.12
C GLY A 174 5.54 -5.13 11.98
N ASP A 175 5.39 -5.56 10.73
CA ASP A 175 5.00 -6.92 10.35
C ASP A 175 6.20 -7.88 10.41
N VAL A 176 7.41 -7.35 10.36
CA VAL A 176 8.67 -8.10 10.36
C VAL A 176 9.24 -8.14 11.78
N ASP A 177 9.75 -9.30 12.20
CA ASP A 177 10.61 -9.38 13.38
C ASP A 177 12.00 -8.84 13.03
N PHE A 178 12.15 -7.53 13.20
CA PHE A 178 13.35 -6.80 12.80
C PHE A 178 14.64 -7.38 13.39
N GLU A 179 14.60 -7.74 14.68
CA GLU A 179 15.80 -8.26 15.37
C GLU A 179 16.24 -9.63 14.83
N ASP A 180 15.29 -10.44 14.37
CA ASP A 180 15.54 -11.74 13.78
C ASP A 180 15.98 -11.64 12.31
N VAL A 181 15.45 -10.68 11.56
CA VAL A 181 15.65 -10.55 10.11
C VAL A 181 16.88 -9.72 9.73
N LYS A 182 17.26 -8.72 10.53
CA LYS A 182 18.37 -7.80 10.21
C LYS A 182 19.73 -8.47 10.02
N GLU A 183 19.90 -9.70 10.47
CA GLU A 183 21.14 -10.47 10.37
C GLU A 183 21.16 -11.43 9.17
N VAL A 184 20.08 -11.45 8.34
CA VAL A 184 19.96 -12.26 7.14
C VAL A 184 20.31 -11.41 5.91
#